data_2b8379e715c5809b9b0d0414148cac0e
#
_entry.id   2b8379e715c5809b9b0d0414148cac0e
#
_cell.length_a   1.000
_cell.length_b   1.000
_cell.length_c   1.000
_cell.angle_alpha   90.00
_cell.angle_beta   90.00
_cell.angle_gamma   90.00
#
_symmetry.space_group_name_H-M   'P 1'
#
loop_
_entity.id
_entity.type
_entity.pdbx_description
1 polymer ?
#
loop_
_entity_poly.entity_id
_entity_poly.type
_entity_poly.pdbx_seq_one_letter_code
_entity_poly.pdbx_strand_id
1 'polypeptide(L)'
;MSKIVVVGANHAGTFSINTILDNYGDQNEVVVFDQNSNISFLGCGMALWIGNQISGPDGLFYANKEGLESKGAKVYINSPVESIDFDGKTVTALVDGKEHVESYDKLILATGSQPILPPIEGAEIKEGSRTFEATLENLQFVKLFQNAQEVIDKLNDKSQDIKRVAVVGAGYIGVELAEAFQRHGKEVILIDVVDTCLAGYYDHDLTELMAKNMESHGIKLAFGETVKAVEGDTKVERIVT
;
A
#
# COMPACT_ATOMS: atom_id res chain seq x y z
N MET A 1 -24.07 -25.38 -9.59
CA MET A 1 -23.40 -24.33 -8.80
C MET A 1 -22.11 -24.00 -9.51
N SER A 2 -21.88 -22.74 -9.88
CA SER A 2 -20.61 -22.36 -10.51
C SER A 2 -19.59 -22.03 -9.44
N LYS A 3 -18.34 -22.43 -9.68
CA LYS A 3 -17.22 -22.04 -8.80
C LYS A 3 -16.57 -20.76 -9.32
N ILE A 4 -16.53 -19.74 -8.47
CA ILE A 4 -15.91 -18.44 -8.75
C ILE A 4 -14.68 -18.30 -7.89
N VAL A 5 -13.51 -18.17 -8.52
CA VAL A 5 -12.28 -17.84 -7.81
C VAL A 5 -12.00 -16.33 -7.92
N VAL A 6 -11.66 -15.70 -6.81
CA VAL A 6 -11.31 -14.29 -6.73
C VAL A 6 -9.87 -14.18 -6.24
N VAL A 7 -9.03 -13.50 -7.01
CA VAL A 7 -7.63 -13.23 -6.66
C VAL A 7 -7.48 -11.76 -6.26
N GLY A 8 -7.23 -11.54 -4.98
CA GLY A 8 -7.19 -10.22 -4.35
C GLY A 8 -8.52 -9.84 -3.70
N ALA A 9 -8.47 -9.43 -2.44
CA ALA A 9 -9.63 -9.10 -1.60
C ALA A 9 -9.54 -7.70 -0.97
N ASN A 10 -8.93 -6.75 -1.67
CA ASN A 10 -9.07 -5.35 -1.30
C ASN A 10 -10.33 -4.78 -1.98
N HIS A 11 -10.40 -3.50 -2.36
CA HIS A 11 -11.64 -2.84 -2.78
C HIS A 11 -12.42 -3.62 -3.83
N ALA A 12 -11.85 -3.81 -5.03
CA ALA A 12 -12.55 -4.48 -6.13
C ALA A 12 -12.95 -5.92 -5.79
N GLY A 13 -12.04 -6.68 -5.14
CA GLY A 13 -12.30 -8.05 -4.73
C GLY A 13 -13.40 -8.15 -3.68
N THR A 14 -13.29 -7.40 -2.58
CA THR A 14 -14.27 -7.42 -1.49
C THR A 14 -15.66 -7.02 -1.95
N PHE A 15 -15.78 -5.97 -2.78
CA PHE A 15 -17.09 -5.57 -3.32
C PHE A 15 -17.66 -6.62 -4.28
N SER A 16 -16.83 -7.22 -5.13
CA SER A 16 -17.25 -8.31 -6.02
C SER A 16 -17.75 -9.53 -5.22
N ILE A 17 -16.98 -9.93 -4.19
CA ILE A 17 -17.32 -11.07 -3.32
C ILE A 17 -18.65 -10.81 -2.61
N ASN A 18 -18.81 -9.67 -1.95
CA ASN A 18 -20.07 -9.34 -1.27
C ASN A 18 -21.25 -9.30 -2.25
N THR A 19 -21.08 -8.69 -3.43
CA THR A 19 -22.15 -8.63 -4.44
C THR A 19 -22.58 -10.03 -4.88
N ILE A 20 -21.63 -10.95 -5.09
CA ILE A 20 -21.94 -12.33 -5.46
C ILE A 20 -22.65 -13.06 -4.33
N LEU A 21 -22.13 -12.98 -3.10
CA LEU A 21 -22.67 -13.68 -1.95
C LEU A 21 -24.07 -13.17 -1.59
N ASP A 22 -24.27 -11.84 -1.60
CA ASP A 22 -25.54 -11.23 -1.21
C ASP A 22 -26.66 -11.46 -2.23
N ASN A 23 -26.36 -11.63 -3.52
CA ASN A 23 -27.37 -11.74 -4.57
C ASN A 23 -27.44 -13.12 -5.25
N TYR A 24 -26.34 -13.90 -5.20
CA TYR A 24 -26.18 -15.14 -5.96
C TYR A 24 -25.45 -16.24 -5.16
N GLY A 25 -25.40 -16.13 -3.83
CA GLY A 25 -24.66 -17.07 -2.97
C GLY A 25 -25.14 -18.51 -3.09
N ASP A 26 -26.46 -18.72 -3.21
CA ASP A 26 -27.06 -20.06 -3.37
C ASP A 26 -26.70 -20.75 -4.71
N GLN A 27 -26.18 -19.99 -5.66
CA GLN A 27 -25.90 -20.47 -7.02
C GLN A 27 -24.39 -20.64 -7.27
N ASN A 28 -23.55 -20.09 -6.39
CA ASN A 28 -22.12 -20.04 -6.61
C ASN A 28 -21.33 -20.47 -5.37
N GLU A 29 -20.25 -21.21 -5.58
CA GLU A 29 -19.17 -21.41 -4.62
C GLU A 29 -18.14 -20.29 -4.85
N VAL A 30 -17.77 -19.55 -3.79
CA VAL A 30 -16.80 -18.46 -3.89
C VAL A 30 -15.55 -18.83 -3.10
N VAL A 31 -14.40 -18.84 -3.80
CA VAL A 31 -13.08 -19.09 -3.20
C VAL A 31 -12.21 -17.86 -3.43
N VAL A 32 -11.59 -17.38 -2.37
CA VAL A 32 -10.84 -16.11 -2.37
C VAL A 32 -9.40 -16.36 -1.93
N PHE A 33 -8.45 -15.83 -2.70
CA PHE A 33 -7.03 -15.82 -2.33
C PHE A 33 -6.54 -14.38 -2.21
N ASP A 34 -5.91 -14.03 -1.08
CA ASP A 34 -5.18 -12.78 -0.94
C ASP A 34 -3.78 -13.05 -0.38
N GLN A 35 -2.78 -12.37 -0.93
CA GLN A 35 -1.41 -12.50 -0.50
C GLN A 35 -1.12 -11.82 0.85
N ASN A 36 -1.95 -10.84 1.24
CA ASN A 36 -1.79 -10.08 2.47
C ASN A 36 -2.45 -10.80 3.66
N SER A 37 -2.07 -10.40 4.86
CA SER A 37 -2.67 -10.89 6.11
C SER A 37 -4.04 -10.27 6.41
N ASN A 38 -4.50 -9.34 5.58
CA ASN A 38 -5.73 -8.58 5.72
C ASN A 38 -6.46 -8.43 4.40
N ILE A 39 -7.75 -8.13 4.46
CA ILE A 39 -8.59 -7.75 3.32
C ILE A 39 -9.22 -6.38 3.57
N SER A 40 -9.81 -5.77 2.55
CA SER A 40 -10.61 -4.54 2.65
C SER A 40 -9.89 -3.30 3.21
N PHE A 41 -8.58 -3.24 3.14
CA PHE A 41 -7.81 -2.13 3.70
C PHE A 41 -8.05 -0.81 2.97
N LEU A 42 -8.43 0.23 3.72
CA LEU A 42 -8.60 1.60 3.25
C LEU A 42 -7.23 2.31 3.22
N GLY A 43 -6.47 2.10 2.15
CA GLY A 43 -5.15 2.72 1.98
C GLY A 43 -5.18 4.26 2.02
N CYS A 44 -6.31 4.89 1.68
CA CYS A 44 -6.49 6.34 1.82
C CYS A 44 -6.45 6.85 3.26
N GLY A 45 -6.63 5.99 4.25
CA GLY A 45 -6.52 6.34 5.67
C GLY A 45 -5.15 6.13 6.30
N MET A 46 -4.17 5.64 5.54
CA MET A 46 -2.82 5.36 6.08
C MET A 46 -2.17 6.59 6.71
N ALA A 47 -2.22 7.72 6.01
CA ALA A 47 -1.60 8.95 6.48
C ALA A 47 -2.27 9.48 7.76
N LEU A 48 -3.59 9.32 7.88
CA LEU A 48 -4.32 9.66 9.11
C LEU A 48 -3.86 8.81 10.29
N TRP A 49 -3.62 7.53 10.04
CA TRP A 49 -3.12 6.62 11.07
C TRP A 49 -1.66 6.90 11.42
N ILE A 50 -0.80 7.05 10.43
CA ILE A 50 0.62 7.42 10.62
C ILE A 50 0.71 8.75 11.37
N GLY A 51 -0.12 9.74 11.02
CA GLY A 51 -0.14 11.07 11.63
C GLY A 51 -0.87 11.18 12.98
N ASN A 52 -1.27 10.04 13.60
CA ASN A 52 -2.00 10.00 14.87
C ASN A 52 -3.34 10.77 14.84
N GLN A 53 -3.98 10.90 13.69
CA GLN A 53 -5.28 11.55 13.55
C GLN A 53 -6.44 10.57 13.81
N ILE A 54 -6.16 9.28 13.80
CA ILE A 54 -7.03 8.20 14.25
C ILE A 54 -6.29 7.32 15.27
N SER A 55 -7.01 6.75 16.21
CA SER A 55 -6.44 6.03 17.35
C SER A 55 -5.84 4.65 17.01
N GLY A 56 -6.15 4.12 15.84
CA GLY A 56 -5.66 2.81 15.40
C GLY A 56 -6.21 2.42 14.04
N PRO A 57 -5.84 1.25 13.53
CA PRO A 57 -6.18 0.83 12.18
C PRO A 57 -7.59 0.23 12.03
N ASP A 58 -8.31 -0.05 13.12
CA ASP A 58 -9.58 -0.80 13.07
C ASP A 58 -10.62 -0.18 12.13
N GLY A 59 -10.70 1.16 12.11
CA GLY A 59 -11.58 1.90 11.21
C GLY A 59 -11.14 1.91 9.73
N LEU A 60 -9.98 1.34 9.43
CA LEU A 60 -9.46 1.25 8.06
C LEU A 60 -9.81 -0.08 7.37
N PHE A 61 -10.64 -0.90 8.00
CA PHE A 61 -11.14 -2.15 7.43
C PHE A 61 -12.66 -2.15 7.45
N TYR A 62 -13.28 -2.37 6.30
CA TYR A 62 -14.75 -2.42 6.17
C TYR A 62 -15.29 -3.84 5.96
N ALA A 63 -14.42 -4.84 5.88
CA ALA A 63 -14.73 -6.27 5.88
C ALA A 63 -13.58 -7.06 6.49
N ASN A 64 -13.86 -8.28 6.92
CA ASN A 64 -12.86 -9.23 7.40
C ASN A 64 -13.15 -10.63 6.86
N LYS A 65 -12.19 -11.53 7.03
CA LYS A 65 -12.27 -12.93 6.57
C LYS A 65 -13.52 -13.62 7.13
N GLU A 66 -13.73 -13.51 8.42
CA GLU A 66 -14.82 -14.19 9.14
C GLU A 66 -16.20 -13.73 8.63
N GLY A 67 -16.32 -12.45 8.32
CA GLY A 67 -17.56 -11.89 7.75
C GLY A 67 -17.87 -12.44 6.35
N LEU A 68 -16.86 -12.62 5.50
CA LEU A 68 -17.04 -13.24 4.18
C LEU A 68 -17.31 -14.74 4.29
N GLU A 69 -16.64 -15.44 5.21
CA GLU A 69 -16.85 -16.86 5.46
C GLU A 69 -18.24 -17.13 6.03
N SER A 70 -18.77 -16.26 6.89
CA SER A 70 -20.14 -16.37 7.42
C SER A 70 -21.22 -16.26 6.34
N LYS A 71 -20.89 -15.63 5.19
CA LYS A 71 -21.73 -15.54 4.00
C LYS A 71 -21.54 -16.73 3.03
N GLY A 72 -20.61 -17.65 3.32
CA GLY A 72 -20.37 -18.86 2.54
C GLY A 72 -19.15 -18.84 1.62
N ALA A 73 -18.30 -17.82 1.67
CA ALA A 73 -17.02 -17.84 0.96
C ALA A 73 -15.99 -18.74 1.67
N LYS A 74 -15.02 -19.26 0.90
CA LYS A 74 -13.77 -19.79 1.44
C LYS A 74 -12.70 -18.73 1.24
N VAL A 75 -12.06 -18.26 2.32
CA VAL A 75 -11.09 -17.15 2.24
C VAL A 75 -9.72 -17.60 2.73
N TYR A 76 -8.73 -17.52 1.85
CA TYR A 76 -7.33 -17.79 2.11
C TYR A 76 -6.56 -16.46 2.10
N ILE A 77 -6.15 -15.97 3.27
CA ILE A 77 -5.21 -14.85 3.44
C ILE A 77 -3.78 -15.38 3.58
N ASN A 78 -2.77 -14.53 3.44
CA ASN A 78 -1.37 -14.93 3.34
C ASN A 78 -1.12 -16.00 2.28
N SER A 79 -1.94 -16.00 1.23
CA SER A 79 -2.00 -17.06 0.24
C SER A 79 -1.85 -16.49 -1.16
N PRO A 80 -0.61 -16.16 -1.57
CA PRO A 80 -0.34 -15.62 -2.90
C PRO A 80 -0.66 -16.64 -3.97
N VAL A 81 -1.30 -16.18 -5.05
CA VAL A 81 -1.45 -16.93 -6.28
C VAL A 81 -0.18 -16.81 -7.09
N GLU A 82 0.45 -17.93 -7.40
CA GLU A 82 1.72 -18.01 -8.12
C GLU A 82 1.52 -18.14 -9.64
N SER A 83 0.48 -18.85 -10.04
CA SER A 83 0.19 -19.05 -11.46
C SER A 83 -1.30 -19.28 -11.74
N ILE A 84 -1.67 -19.04 -12.99
CA ILE A 84 -3.02 -19.27 -13.51
C ILE A 84 -2.89 -20.04 -14.81
N ASP A 85 -3.55 -21.19 -14.90
CA ASP A 85 -3.78 -21.93 -16.14
C ASP A 85 -5.17 -21.56 -16.67
N PHE A 86 -5.20 -20.73 -17.71
CA PHE A 86 -6.45 -20.27 -18.31
C PHE A 86 -7.14 -21.36 -19.14
N ASP A 87 -6.40 -22.28 -19.74
CA ASP A 87 -6.92 -23.38 -20.53
C ASP A 87 -7.48 -24.48 -19.63
N GLY A 88 -6.72 -24.87 -18.61
CA GLY A 88 -7.13 -25.83 -17.59
C GLY A 88 -8.09 -25.26 -16.55
N LYS A 89 -8.31 -23.94 -16.54
CA LYS A 89 -9.14 -23.20 -15.57
C LYS A 89 -8.79 -23.53 -14.14
N THR A 90 -7.52 -23.37 -13.79
CA THR A 90 -7.02 -23.53 -12.43
C THR A 90 -6.15 -22.36 -12.00
N VAL A 91 -6.13 -22.08 -10.70
CA VAL A 91 -5.15 -21.21 -10.06
C VAL A 91 -4.31 -22.04 -9.10
N THR A 92 -3.02 -21.74 -9.05
CA THR A 92 -2.10 -22.32 -8.07
C THR A 92 -1.70 -21.26 -7.07
N ALA A 93 -1.98 -21.49 -5.80
CA ALA A 93 -1.64 -20.58 -4.69
C ALA A 93 -0.78 -21.30 -3.65
N LEU A 94 -0.03 -20.54 -2.86
CA LEU A 94 0.65 -21.06 -1.67
C LEU A 94 -0.26 -20.84 -0.45
N VAL A 95 -0.82 -21.91 0.09
CA VAL A 95 -1.63 -21.88 1.32
C VAL A 95 -0.84 -22.56 2.43
N ASP A 96 -0.56 -21.82 3.50
CA ASP A 96 0.30 -22.31 4.61
C ASP A 96 1.66 -22.84 4.11
N GLY A 97 2.23 -22.20 3.10
CA GLY A 97 3.51 -22.57 2.47
C GLY A 97 3.46 -23.83 1.62
N LYS A 98 2.27 -24.36 1.32
CA LYS A 98 2.08 -25.53 0.44
C LYS A 98 1.31 -25.13 -0.82
N GLU A 99 1.66 -25.78 -1.90
CA GLU A 99 0.94 -25.63 -3.16
C GLU A 99 -0.52 -26.09 -3.00
N HIS A 100 -1.43 -25.24 -3.40
CA HIS A 100 -2.87 -25.49 -3.45
C HIS A 100 -3.38 -25.13 -4.83
N VAL A 101 -3.96 -26.12 -5.53
CA VAL A 101 -4.55 -25.93 -6.86
C VAL A 101 -6.06 -25.89 -6.72
N GLU A 102 -6.67 -24.78 -7.17
CA GLU A 102 -8.12 -24.57 -7.16
C GLU A 102 -8.65 -24.39 -8.58
N SER A 103 -9.66 -25.18 -8.92
CA SER A 103 -10.34 -25.04 -10.23
C SER A 103 -11.42 -23.96 -10.20
N TYR A 104 -11.73 -23.37 -11.34
CA TYR A 104 -12.78 -22.35 -11.46
C TYR A 104 -13.63 -22.50 -12.73
N ASP A 105 -14.89 -22.10 -12.63
CA ASP A 105 -15.74 -21.82 -13.80
C ASP A 105 -15.57 -20.36 -14.26
N LYS A 106 -15.40 -19.45 -13.27
CA LYS A 106 -15.19 -18.02 -13.48
C LYS A 106 -14.05 -17.53 -12.59
N LEU A 107 -13.23 -16.63 -13.13
CA LEU A 107 -12.10 -16.03 -12.43
C LEU A 107 -12.28 -14.51 -12.38
N ILE A 108 -12.09 -13.93 -11.20
CA ILE A 108 -12.03 -12.48 -10.97
C ILE A 108 -10.61 -12.14 -10.55
N LEU A 109 -9.94 -11.27 -11.32
CA LEU A 109 -8.63 -10.74 -11.01
C LEU A 109 -8.79 -9.33 -10.41
N ALA A 110 -8.57 -9.21 -9.11
CA ALA A 110 -8.66 -7.98 -8.35
C ALA A 110 -7.33 -7.67 -7.65
N THR A 111 -6.22 -7.89 -8.36
CA THR A 111 -4.85 -7.88 -7.83
C THR A 111 -4.32 -6.48 -7.51
N GLY A 112 -5.06 -5.43 -7.88
CA GLY A 112 -4.71 -4.04 -7.58
C GLY A 112 -3.50 -3.53 -8.38
N SER A 113 -2.65 -2.75 -7.72
CA SER A 113 -1.47 -2.13 -8.33
C SER A 113 -0.29 -2.19 -7.38
N GLN A 114 0.91 -2.13 -7.95
CA GLN A 114 2.16 -2.04 -7.20
C GLN A 114 2.77 -0.63 -7.34
N PRO A 115 3.55 -0.16 -6.36
CA PRO A 115 4.36 1.04 -6.53
C PRO A 115 5.33 0.85 -7.69
N ILE A 116 5.52 1.91 -8.46
CA ILE A 116 6.61 1.96 -9.44
C ILE A 116 7.86 2.35 -8.65
N LEU A 117 8.90 1.52 -8.75
CA LEU A 117 10.22 1.89 -8.26
C LEU A 117 10.89 2.77 -9.33
N PRO A 118 11.08 4.07 -9.08
CA PRO A 118 11.80 4.91 -10.02
C PRO A 118 13.27 4.48 -10.10
N PRO A 119 13.99 4.79 -11.17
CA PRO A 119 15.41 4.44 -11.34
C PRO A 119 16.30 5.33 -10.44
N ILE A 120 16.20 5.12 -9.14
CA ILE A 120 16.98 5.80 -8.11
C ILE A 120 18.08 4.82 -7.68
N GLU A 121 19.35 5.19 -7.86
CA GLU A 121 20.47 4.37 -7.42
C GLU A 121 20.42 4.12 -5.92
N GLY A 122 20.62 2.88 -5.48
CA GLY A 122 20.53 2.48 -4.07
C GLY A 122 19.12 2.30 -3.52
N ALA A 123 18.07 2.64 -4.29
CA ALA A 123 16.69 2.37 -3.90
C ALA A 123 16.25 1.00 -4.44
N GLU A 124 16.50 -0.05 -3.69
CA GLU A 124 16.22 -1.41 -4.09
C GLU A 124 15.23 -2.08 -3.15
N ILE A 125 14.39 -2.96 -3.71
CA ILE A 125 13.49 -3.83 -2.95
C ILE A 125 14.19 -5.17 -2.77
N LYS A 126 14.11 -5.75 -1.58
CA LYS A 126 14.63 -7.09 -1.30
C LYS A 126 14.01 -8.11 -2.23
N GLU A 127 14.82 -8.99 -2.77
CA GLU A 127 14.37 -10.06 -3.65
C GLU A 127 13.28 -10.91 -2.98
N GLY A 128 12.21 -11.17 -3.69
CA GLY A 128 11.06 -11.94 -3.18
C GLY A 128 10.17 -11.21 -2.19
N SER A 129 10.44 -9.95 -1.85
CA SER A 129 9.56 -9.17 -0.96
C SER A 129 8.23 -8.88 -1.64
N ARG A 130 7.14 -9.27 -0.99
CA ARG A 130 5.75 -9.01 -1.42
C ARG A 130 5.17 -7.75 -0.79
N THR A 131 5.85 -7.22 0.22
CA THR A 131 5.46 -6.01 0.95
C THR A 131 6.34 -4.81 0.61
N PHE A 132 7.13 -4.89 -0.46
CA PHE A 132 8.04 -3.83 -0.92
C PHE A 132 9.10 -3.45 0.13
N GLU A 133 9.60 -4.43 0.88
CA GLU A 133 10.66 -4.19 1.86
C GLU A 133 11.95 -3.77 1.15
N ALA A 134 12.49 -2.60 1.53
CA ALA A 134 13.70 -2.07 0.94
C ALA A 134 14.96 -2.75 1.49
N THR A 135 16.05 -2.71 0.73
CA THR A 135 17.37 -3.21 1.16
C THR A 135 17.97 -2.34 2.27
N LEU A 136 17.76 -1.03 2.22
CA LEU A 136 18.20 -0.08 3.24
C LEU A 136 17.14 0.04 4.35
N GLU A 137 17.54 -0.04 5.62
CA GLU A 137 16.64 -0.15 6.78
C GLU A 137 15.65 1.00 6.93
N ASN A 138 16.04 2.22 6.58
CA ASN A 138 15.21 3.42 6.71
C ASN A 138 14.70 3.97 5.37
N LEU A 139 14.78 3.18 4.30
CA LEU A 139 14.07 3.40 3.05
C LEU A 139 12.72 2.69 3.14
N GLN A 140 11.63 3.39 2.84
CA GLN A 140 10.29 2.87 3.06
C GLN A 140 9.39 3.15 1.87
N PHE A 141 8.71 2.11 1.39
CA PHE A 141 7.56 2.24 0.51
C PHE A 141 6.28 2.25 1.35
N VAL A 142 5.29 3.02 0.95
CA VAL A 142 4.01 3.12 1.68
C VAL A 142 2.86 2.83 0.74
N LYS A 143 2.34 1.61 0.78
CA LYS A 143 1.24 1.14 -0.06
C LYS A 143 0.28 0.22 0.68
N LEU A 144 0.82 -0.71 1.46
CA LEU A 144 0.07 -1.75 2.15
C LEU A 144 -0.12 -1.40 3.63
N PHE A 145 -1.07 -2.08 4.28
CA PHE A 145 -1.25 -2.00 5.72
C PHE A 145 0.06 -2.26 6.47
N GLN A 146 0.80 -3.29 6.07
CA GLN A 146 2.07 -3.67 6.67
C GLN A 146 3.12 -2.56 6.58
N ASN A 147 3.14 -1.81 5.47
CA ASN A 147 4.05 -0.67 5.32
C ASN A 147 3.70 0.46 6.28
N ALA A 148 2.41 0.77 6.44
CA ALA A 148 1.97 1.80 7.40
C ALA A 148 2.30 1.41 8.84
N GLN A 149 2.07 0.13 9.21
CA GLN A 149 2.43 -0.41 10.52
C GLN A 149 3.94 -0.30 10.77
N GLU A 150 4.77 -0.69 9.80
CA GLU A 150 6.23 -0.59 9.89
C GLU A 150 6.70 0.86 10.10
N VAL A 151 6.11 1.82 9.38
CA VAL A 151 6.40 3.25 9.57
C VAL A 151 6.07 3.68 10.99
N ILE A 152 4.90 3.30 11.51
CA ILE A 152 4.47 3.65 12.87
C ILE A 152 5.41 3.03 13.91
N ASP A 153 5.79 1.78 13.74
CA ASP A 153 6.70 1.08 14.63
C ASP A 153 8.07 1.77 14.67
N LYS A 154 8.61 2.15 13.50
CA LYS A 154 9.86 2.93 13.39
C LYS A 154 9.75 4.31 14.05
N LEU A 155 8.62 5.01 13.90
CA LEU A 155 8.41 6.32 14.52
C LEU A 155 8.28 6.23 16.04
N ASN A 156 7.75 5.16 16.57
CA ASN A 156 7.57 4.90 18.00
C ASN A 156 8.83 4.33 18.66
N ASP A 157 9.72 3.74 17.89
CA ASP A 157 11.01 3.23 18.39
C ASP A 157 12.00 4.37 18.63
N LYS A 158 12.11 4.78 19.90
CA LYS A 158 13.01 5.86 20.31
C LYS A 158 14.49 5.56 20.03
N SER A 159 14.87 4.30 19.84
CA SER A 159 16.26 3.93 19.52
C SER A 159 16.64 4.31 18.09
N GLN A 160 15.67 4.47 17.18
CA GLN A 160 15.88 4.87 15.79
C GLN A 160 16.33 6.34 15.63
N ASP A 161 16.04 7.20 16.63
CA ASP A 161 16.36 8.65 16.64
C ASP A 161 16.10 9.36 15.28
N ILE A 162 14.96 9.02 14.65
CA ILE A 162 14.57 9.60 13.36
C ILE A 162 14.25 11.08 13.56
N LYS A 163 15.07 11.96 12.99
CA LYS A 163 14.90 13.43 13.08
C LYS A 163 14.36 14.02 11.78
N ARG A 164 14.83 13.50 10.64
CA ARG A 164 14.53 14.01 9.31
C ARG A 164 13.87 12.93 8.45
N VAL A 165 12.89 13.33 7.67
CA VAL A 165 12.20 12.46 6.71
C VAL A 165 12.17 13.15 5.36
N ALA A 166 12.62 12.47 4.34
CA ALA A 166 12.39 12.86 2.95
C ALA A 166 11.25 12.04 2.37
N VAL A 167 10.29 12.72 1.78
CA VAL A 167 9.18 12.12 1.06
C VAL A 167 9.40 12.39 -0.43
N VAL A 168 9.45 11.33 -1.23
CA VAL A 168 9.67 11.42 -2.68
C VAL A 168 8.36 11.17 -3.40
N GLY A 169 7.90 12.18 -4.14
CA GLY A 169 6.61 12.24 -4.81
C GLY A 169 5.63 13.15 -4.09
N ALA A 170 5.20 14.22 -4.74
CA ALA A 170 4.28 15.24 -4.20
C ALA A 170 2.83 15.08 -4.73
N GLY A 171 2.41 13.85 -5.02
CA GLY A 171 1.01 13.50 -5.23
C GLY A 171 0.23 13.43 -3.91
N TYR A 172 -1.02 12.96 -3.92
CA TYR A 172 -1.87 12.86 -2.72
C TYR A 172 -1.16 12.15 -1.55
N ILE A 173 -0.65 10.95 -1.80
CA ILE A 173 -0.01 10.14 -0.74
C ILE A 173 1.20 10.88 -0.16
N GLY A 174 2.04 11.47 -1.00
CA GLY A 174 3.24 12.17 -0.52
C GLY A 174 2.93 13.41 0.29
N VAL A 175 1.95 14.22 -0.13
CA VAL A 175 1.50 15.40 0.61
C VAL A 175 0.93 15.01 1.97
N GLU A 176 0.06 13.99 2.02
CA GLU A 176 -0.54 13.49 3.26
C GLU A 176 0.52 12.87 4.21
N LEU A 177 1.49 12.13 3.66
CA LEU A 177 2.58 11.57 4.46
C LEU A 177 3.53 12.66 4.99
N ALA A 178 3.82 13.70 4.19
CA ALA A 178 4.63 14.82 4.64
C ALA A 178 3.99 15.53 5.84
N GLU A 179 2.67 15.75 5.78
CA GLU A 179 1.91 16.29 6.93
C GLU A 179 1.96 15.33 8.13
N ALA A 180 1.76 14.03 7.90
CA ALA A 180 1.78 13.02 8.95
C ALA A 180 3.12 13.00 9.69
N PHE A 181 4.25 13.06 8.99
CA PHE A 181 5.58 13.12 9.60
C PHE A 181 5.84 14.46 10.32
N GLN A 182 5.35 15.56 9.76
CA GLN A 182 5.43 16.85 10.40
C GLN A 182 4.70 16.87 11.76
N ARG A 183 3.53 16.21 11.85
CA ARG A 183 2.78 16.04 13.12
C ARG A 183 3.56 15.26 14.19
N HIS A 184 4.46 14.37 13.77
CA HIS A 184 5.43 13.72 14.67
C HIS A 184 6.64 14.60 15.05
N GLY A 185 6.64 15.88 14.67
CA GLY A 185 7.72 16.82 14.94
C GLY A 185 9.01 16.52 14.17
N LYS A 186 8.90 15.82 13.02
CA LYS A 186 10.06 15.56 12.17
C LYS A 186 10.35 16.76 11.26
N GLU A 187 11.62 16.97 10.94
CA GLU A 187 12.00 17.84 9.84
C GLU A 187 11.65 17.12 8.53
N VAL A 188 10.72 17.67 7.77
CA VAL A 188 10.23 17.03 6.53
C VAL A 188 10.70 17.82 5.31
N ILE A 189 11.19 17.10 4.31
CA ILE A 189 11.40 17.60 2.96
C ILE A 189 10.56 16.79 2.00
N LEU A 190 9.74 17.46 1.18
CA LEU A 190 8.94 16.87 0.10
C LEU A 190 9.62 17.16 -1.23
N ILE A 191 9.96 16.12 -1.98
CA ILE A 191 10.75 16.20 -3.22
C ILE A 191 9.89 15.69 -4.36
N ASP A 192 9.84 16.43 -5.47
CA ASP A 192 9.22 15.95 -6.71
C ASP A 192 9.93 16.53 -7.93
N VAL A 193 9.90 15.78 -9.05
CA VAL A 193 10.42 16.21 -10.35
C VAL A 193 9.59 17.32 -10.98
N VAL A 194 8.30 17.41 -10.65
CA VAL A 194 7.42 18.49 -11.08
C VAL A 194 7.60 19.73 -10.20
N ASP A 195 7.20 20.88 -10.71
CA ASP A 195 7.43 22.20 -10.10
C ASP A 195 6.44 22.58 -8.99
N THR A 196 5.46 21.71 -8.70
CA THR A 196 4.46 21.93 -7.65
C THR A 196 3.91 20.61 -7.09
N CYS A 197 3.26 20.66 -5.94
CA CYS A 197 2.53 19.50 -5.41
C CYS A 197 1.19 19.33 -6.15
N LEU A 198 0.68 18.09 -6.16
CA LEU A 198 -0.65 17.75 -6.71
C LEU A 198 -0.87 18.21 -8.19
N ALA A 199 0.20 18.37 -8.96
CA ALA A 199 0.22 18.94 -10.31
C ALA A 199 -0.72 18.22 -11.30
N GLY A 200 -0.93 16.91 -11.13
CA GLY A 200 -1.83 16.13 -11.99
C GLY A 200 -3.32 16.20 -11.61
N TYR A 201 -3.69 16.96 -10.57
CA TYR A 201 -5.03 16.93 -9.98
C TYR A 201 -5.72 18.27 -9.91
N TYR A 202 -4.96 19.37 -9.77
CA TYR A 202 -5.50 20.72 -9.58
C TYR A 202 -4.79 21.75 -10.43
N ASP A 203 -5.48 22.87 -10.66
CA ASP A 203 -4.93 24.04 -11.33
C ASP A 203 -3.83 24.70 -10.49
N HIS A 204 -2.90 25.37 -11.16
CA HIS A 204 -1.68 25.91 -10.55
C HIS A 204 -1.94 26.82 -9.36
N ASP A 205 -2.96 27.68 -9.43
CA ASP A 205 -3.31 28.62 -8.34
C ASP A 205 -3.66 27.86 -7.04
N LEU A 206 -4.32 26.68 -7.14
CA LEU A 206 -4.67 25.85 -5.98
C LEU A 206 -3.45 25.10 -5.43
N THR A 207 -2.62 24.59 -6.35
CA THR A 207 -1.40 23.87 -5.93
C THR A 207 -0.38 24.82 -5.31
N GLU A 208 -0.29 26.08 -5.77
CA GLU A 208 0.52 27.11 -5.16
C GLU A 208 0.05 27.50 -3.74
N LEU A 209 -1.27 27.57 -3.53
CA LEU A 209 -1.83 27.78 -2.20
C LEU A 209 -1.50 26.64 -1.27
N MET A 210 -1.57 25.38 -1.76
CA MET A 210 -1.20 24.21 -0.97
C MET A 210 0.29 24.20 -0.63
N ALA A 211 1.16 24.53 -1.59
CA ALA A 211 2.59 24.62 -1.35
C ALA A 211 2.91 25.66 -0.25
N LYS A 212 2.34 26.86 -0.35
CA LYS A 212 2.49 27.90 0.68
C LYS A 212 1.98 27.46 2.06
N ASN A 213 0.87 26.71 2.08
CA ASN A 213 0.34 26.14 3.32
C ASN A 213 1.32 25.17 3.95
N MET A 214 1.89 24.25 3.17
CA MET A 214 2.87 23.27 3.65
C MET A 214 4.13 23.95 4.18
N GLU A 215 4.67 24.94 3.47
CA GLU A 215 5.82 25.74 3.92
C GLU A 215 5.52 26.47 5.24
N SER A 216 4.32 27.04 5.39
CA SER A 216 3.90 27.73 6.62
C SER A 216 3.85 26.80 7.84
N HIS A 217 3.70 25.48 7.60
CA HIS A 217 3.77 24.43 8.64
C HIS A 217 5.17 23.82 8.80
N GLY A 218 6.18 24.37 8.12
CA GLY A 218 7.57 23.97 8.28
C GLY A 218 8.02 22.79 7.41
N ILE A 219 7.21 22.39 6.43
CA ILE A 219 7.61 21.37 5.45
C ILE A 219 8.48 22.05 4.39
N LYS A 220 9.68 21.55 4.16
CA LYS A 220 10.57 22.01 3.09
C LYS A 220 10.11 21.41 1.77
N LEU A 221 10.05 22.23 0.73
CA LEU A 221 9.67 21.80 -0.62
C LEU A 221 10.90 21.84 -1.53
N ALA A 222 11.15 20.75 -2.24
CA ALA A 222 12.19 20.59 -3.25
C ALA A 222 11.54 20.12 -4.56
N PHE A 223 10.82 21.04 -5.19
CA PHE A 223 10.14 20.80 -6.47
C PHE A 223 11.08 21.08 -7.65
N GLY A 224 10.84 20.44 -8.79
CA GLY A 224 11.73 20.47 -9.93
C GLY A 224 13.03 19.67 -9.74
N GLU A 225 13.12 18.88 -8.68
CA GLU A 225 14.30 18.11 -8.30
C GLU A 225 14.10 16.62 -8.58
N THR A 226 15.04 16.01 -9.29
CA THR A 226 15.04 14.57 -9.55
C THR A 226 15.94 13.87 -8.56
N VAL A 227 15.39 12.97 -7.75
CA VAL A 227 16.21 12.10 -6.90
C VAL A 227 16.94 11.08 -7.79
N LYS A 228 18.27 11.13 -7.76
CA LYS A 228 19.17 10.26 -8.55
C LYS A 228 19.66 9.07 -7.75
N ALA A 229 19.97 9.29 -6.47
CA ALA A 229 20.48 8.24 -5.61
C ALA A 229 20.03 8.40 -4.15
N VAL A 230 19.94 7.27 -3.46
CA VAL A 230 19.96 7.16 -2.01
C VAL A 230 21.25 6.44 -1.62
N GLU A 231 22.01 7.07 -0.73
CA GLU A 231 23.34 6.58 -0.36
C GLU A 231 23.38 6.24 1.12
N GLY A 232 24.09 5.18 1.45
CA GLY A 232 24.30 4.66 2.79
C GLY A 232 24.73 3.21 2.75
N ASP A 233 25.22 2.69 3.86
CA ASP A 233 25.72 1.31 3.97
C ASP A 233 24.59 0.34 4.36
N THR A 234 24.03 0.51 5.55
CA THR A 234 22.89 -0.29 6.05
C THR A 234 21.59 0.50 6.05
N LYS A 235 21.67 1.82 6.07
CA LYS A 235 20.54 2.75 6.08
C LYS A 235 20.84 3.97 5.21
N VAL A 236 19.79 4.66 4.77
CA VAL A 236 19.94 5.91 4.02
C VAL A 236 20.59 6.97 4.92
N GLU A 237 21.69 7.54 4.45
CA GLU A 237 22.41 8.64 5.10
C GLU A 237 22.26 9.93 4.29
N ARG A 238 22.11 9.82 2.97
CA ARG A 238 22.00 10.96 2.08
C ARG A 238 21.11 10.64 0.89
N ILE A 239 20.41 11.67 0.40
CA ILE A 239 19.67 11.69 -0.87
C ILE A 239 20.39 12.65 -1.81
N VAL A 240 20.56 12.24 -3.05
CA VAL A 240 21.20 13.02 -4.11
C VAL A 240 20.13 13.38 -5.16
N THR A 241 19.99 14.68 -5.45
CA THR A 241 19.11 15.24 -6.49
C THR A 241 19.89 15.85 -7.64
#